data_ef7e094d7fb4defa720058cafbc88ff4
#
_entry.id   ef7e094d7fb4defa720058cafbc88ff4
#
_cell.length_a   1.000
_cell.length_b   1.000
_cell.length_c   1.000
_cell.angle_alpha   90.00
_cell.angle_beta   90.00
_cell.angle_gamma   90.00
#
_symmetry.space_group_name_H-M   'P 1'
#
loop_
_entity.id
_entity.type
_entity.pdbx_description
1 polymer ?
#
loop_
_entity_poly.entity_id
_entity_poly.type
_entity_poly.pdbx_seq_one_letter_code
_entity_poly.pdbx_strand_id
1 'polypeptide(L)'
;MKKKIVSMLLIIALCLGLTACVGNSDKGARNPKVLKVYSLGDYFDPALIDEFEKETGIKVVLDNFDTNEEMYPVMTKGTVKYDVICASDYMIQKLLKKKLLAKLDYAKLPNYENIDQRYMKLASKFDKNNEYAIPHTWGVLGIMYNTKKIAKGEINSWNDLLNKKYDQQIVMPDSVRDNFAIALKAKGYSINTRKETELKKATEFLQNQRHLVYKYSNDAARDLAIGGSTDIAVVWNGEILYSREENSNLDFVVPKEGSEEFLDMWAIPANAEHKKNAEKWIDFMMRKKTALKNYKYLTYTIPNKAVIDEVSKDTENEKYIFPDENIISKCESLMDLGTKYDDMYNKYWKKFKSN
;
A
#
# COMPACT_ATOMS: atom_id res chain seq x y z
N MET A 1 53.10 52.77 -33.93
CA MET A 1 53.43 51.46 -33.35
C MET A 1 53.05 51.33 -31.85
N LYS A 2 53.17 52.43 -31.03
CA LYS A 2 52.86 52.33 -29.57
C LYS A 2 51.37 52.02 -29.21
N LYS A 3 50.37 52.40 -30.02
CA LYS A 3 48.98 52.19 -29.76
C LYS A 3 48.52 50.69 -30.01
N LYS A 4 49.20 49.93 -30.89
CA LYS A 4 48.89 48.53 -31.11
C LYS A 4 49.45 47.59 -30.05
N ILE A 5 50.50 47.97 -29.34
CA ILE A 5 51.11 47.17 -28.27
C ILE A 5 50.25 47.25 -26.99
N VAL A 6 49.64 48.44 -26.71
CA VAL A 6 48.76 48.63 -25.54
C VAL A 6 47.44 47.82 -25.69
N SER A 7 46.89 47.77 -26.92
CA SER A 7 45.68 46.94 -27.18
C SER A 7 45.95 45.41 -27.05
N MET A 8 47.16 44.97 -27.39
CA MET A 8 47.51 43.55 -27.31
C MET A 8 47.79 43.09 -25.87
N LEU A 9 48.31 43.97 -25.02
CA LEU A 9 48.50 43.74 -23.59
C LEU A 9 47.18 43.71 -22.78
N LEU A 10 46.19 44.53 -23.20
CA LEU A 10 44.85 44.53 -22.58
C LEU A 10 44.06 43.24 -22.91
N ILE A 11 44.26 42.66 -24.11
CA ILE A 11 43.60 41.39 -24.50
C ILE A 11 44.23 40.21 -23.76
N ILE A 12 45.54 40.25 -23.52
CA ILE A 12 46.24 39.18 -22.73
C ILE A 12 45.85 39.26 -21.25
N ALA A 13 45.63 40.44 -20.67
CA ALA A 13 45.14 40.59 -19.30
C ALA A 13 43.68 40.14 -19.13
N LEU A 14 42.84 40.25 -20.18
CA LEU A 14 41.45 39.77 -20.15
C LEU A 14 41.36 38.23 -20.28
N CYS A 15 42.33 37.58 -20.94
CA CYS A 15 42.38 36.13 -21.06
C CYS A 15 42.94 35.43 -19.83
N LEU A 16 43.68 36.11 -18.96
CA LEU A 16 44.21 35.58 -17.71
C LEU A 16 43.21 35.69 -16.54
N GLY A 17 42.16 36.49 -16.69
CA GLY A 17 41.09 36.64 -15.68
C GLY A 17 39.98 35.56 -15.81
N LEU A 18 39.93 34.78 -16.89
CA LEU A 18 38.91 33.76 -17.14
C LEU A 18 39.29 32.32 -16.78
N THR A 19 40.53 32.09 -16.31
CA THR A 19 41.01 30.78 -15.88
C THR A 19 40.92 30.52 -14.38
N ALA A 20 40.37 31.46 -13.60
CA ALA A 20 40.23 31.29 -12.14
C ALA A 20 38.85 30.79 -11.69
N CYS A 21 37.95 30.40 -12.61
CA CYS A 21 36.66 29.79 -12.30
C CYS A 21 36.43 28.44 -12.99
N VAL A 22 37.54 27.68 -13.24
CA VAL A 22 37.42 26.23 -13.35
C VAL A 22 37.52 25.73 -11.90
N GLY A 23 36.54 26.14 -11.12
CA GLY A 23 36.22 25.47 -9.88
C GLY A 23 35.89 24.02 -10.22
N ASN A 24 36.53 23.08 -9.56
CA ASN A 24 36.20 21.69 -9.52
C ASN A 24 34.74 21.45 -9.83
N SER A 25 34.43 20.91 -10.99
CA SER A 25 33.15 20.27 -11.21
C SER A 25 33.15 19.06 -10.28
N ASP A 26 32.69 19.30 -9.07
CA ASP A 26 32.27 18.23 -8.17
C ASP A 26 31.36 17.31 -8.98
N LYS A 27 31.91 16.17 -9.35
CA LYS A 27 31.17 15.10 -9.94
C LYS A 27 29.93 14.87 -9.08
N GLY A 28 28.78 15.47 -9.49
CA GLY A 28 27.47 15.16 -8.97
C GLY A 28 27.37 15.12 -7.45
N ALA A 29 27.58 16.25 -6.78
CA ALA A 29 27.14 16.39 -5.39
C ALA A 29 25.64 16.11 -5.37
N ARG A 30 25.27 14.86 -4.99
CA ARG A 30 23.90 14.43 -4.81
C ARG A 30 23.25 15.43 -3.88
N ASN A 31 22.20 16.14 -4.34
CA ASN A 31 21.56 17.17 -3.53
C ASN A 31 21.09 16.54 -2.20
N PRO A 32 21.76 16.79 -1.06
CA PRO A 32 21.42 16.15 0.21
C PRO A 32 20.07 16.62 0.78
N LYS A 33 19.44 17.61 0.14
CA LYS A 33 18.15 18.20 0.53
C LYS A 33 16.99 17.75 -0.35
N VAL A 34 17.06 16.59 -0.97
CA VAL A 34 15.98 16.00 -1.76
C VAL A 34 15.70 14.59 -1.25
N LEU A 35 14.42 14.22 -1.27
CA LEU A 35 13.91 12.88 -1.00
C LEU A 35 12.92 12.50 -2.10
N LYS A 36 13.17 11.42 -2.81
CA LYS A 36 12.26 10.87 -3.82
C LYS A 36 11.46 9.73 -3.22
N VAL A 37 10.16 9.96 -3.07
CA VAL A 37 9.18 9.00 -2.53
C VAL A 37 8.42 8.35 -3.68
N TYR A 38 8.23 7.04 -3.65
CA TYR A 38 7.40 6.30 -4.59
C TYR A 38 6.39 5.46 -3.82
N SER A 39 5.12 5.80 -3.91
CA SER A 39 4.05 5.25 -3.09
C SER A 39 2.78 5.01 -3.90
N LEU A 40 1.88 4.22 -3.35
CA LEU A 40 0.48 4.19 -3.80
C LEU A 40 -0.12 5.60 -3.72
N GLY A 41 -1.10 5.90 -4.57
CA GLY A 41 -1.82 7.17 -4.56
C GLY A 41 -2.61 7.35 -3.26
N ASP A 42 -2.71 8.60 -2.79
CA ASP A 42 -3.45 9.00 -1.58
C ASP A 42 -3.12 8.18 -0.31
N TYR A 43 -1.87 7.76 -0.16
CA TYR A 43 -1.44 6.79 0.84
C TYR A 43 -0.91 7.41 2.14
N PHE A 44 -0.93 8.72 2.22
CA PHE A 44 -0.69 9.51 3.44
C PHE A 44 -1.16 10.96 3.24
N ASP A 45 -1.47 11.64 4.37
CA ASP A 45 -1.89 13.04 4.36
C ASP A 45 -0.84 13.92 3.65
N PRO A 46 -1.17 14.58 2.53
CA PRO A 46 -0.25 15.45 1.81
C PRO A 46 0.37 16.55 2.67
N ALA A 47 -0.33 17.03 3.69
CA ALA A 47 0.18 18.04 4.61
C ALA A 47 1.37 17.53 5.46
N LEU A 48 1.62 16.22 5.52
CA LEU A 48 2.82 15.65 6.16
C LEU A 48 4.08 15.93 5.34
N ILE A 49 3.97 16.11 4.02
CA ILE A 49 5.09 16.55 3.16
C ILE A 49 5.56 17.92 3.61
N ASP A 50 4.63 18.87 3.72
CA ASP A 50 4.96 20.24 4.12
C ASP A 50 5.56 20.31 5.53
N GLU A 51 5.02 19.50 6.46
CA GLU A 51 5.56 19.39 7.82
C GLU A 51 7.00 18.85 7.82
N PHE A 52 7.26 17.79 7.06
CA PHE A 52 8.58 17.20 6.93
C PHE A 52 9.58 18.15 6.26
N GLU A 53 9.19 18.81 5.17
CA GLU A 53 10.01 19.78 4.47
C GLU A 53 10.37 20.97 5.37
N LYS A 54 9.39 21.50 6.10
CA LYS A 54 9.58 22.62 7.03
C LYS A 54 10.53 22.27 8.17
N GLU A 55 10.41 21.04 8.72
CA GLU A 55 11.24 20.59 9.84
C GLU A 55 12.68 20.29 9.41
N THR A 56 12.84 19.63 8.26
CA THR A 56 14.14 19.06 7.86
C THR A 56 14.89 19.87 6.82
N GLY A 57 14.19 20.78 6.12
CA GLY A 57 14.71 21.46 4.94
C GLY A 57 14.96 20.53 3.75
N ILE A 58 14.42 19.31 3.77
CA ILE A 58 14.54 18.31 2.70
C ILE A 58 13.29 18.39 1.82
N LYS A 59 13.49 18.69 0.53
CA LYS A 59 12.40 18.74 -0.47
C LYS A 59 11.96 17.34 -0.83
N VAL A 60 10.66 17.06 -0.73
CA VAL A 60 10.05 15.79 -1.12
C VAL A 60 9.57 15.85 -2.57
N VAL A 61 9.94 14.85 -3.35
CA VAL A 61 9.42 14.60 -4.69
C VAL A 61 8.64 13.30 -4.62
N LEU A 62 7.32 13.39 -4.73
CA LEU A 62 6.42 12.25 -4.67
C LEU A 62 6.02 11.84 -6.08
N ASP A 63 6.25 10.57 -6.40
CA ASP A 63 5.65 9.88 -7.54
C ASP A 63 4.72 8.79 -7.04
N ASN A 64 3.61 8.56 -7.74
CA ASN A 64 2.62 7.56 -7.39
C ASN A 64 2.61 6.41 -8.39
N PHE A 65 2.12 5.27 -7.96
CA PHE A 65 1.75 4.12 -8.80
C PHE A 65 0.37 3.62 -8.35
N ASP A 66 -0.37 3.01 -9.28
CA ASP A 66 -1.71 2.51 -8.99
C ASP A 66 -1.65 1.05 -8.48
N THR A 67 -0.68 0.26 -8.95
CA THR A 67 -0.53 -1.14 -8.55
C THR A 67 0.93 -1.51 -8.28
N ASN A 68 1.15 -2.48 -7.38
CA ASN A 68 2.48 -3.04 -7.13
C ASN A 68 3.10 -3.65 -8.40
N GLU A 69 2.28 -4.13 -9.33
CA GLU A 69 2.70 -4.69 -10.61
C GLU A 69 3.27 -3.63 -11.54
N GLU A 70 2.78 -2.39 -11.51
CA GLU A 70 3.36 -1.23 -12.21
C GLU A 70 4.66 -0.76 -11.57
N MET A 71 4.72 -0.76 -10.25
CA MET A 71 5.93 -0.38 -9.50
C MET A 71 7.09 -1.34 -9.77
N TYR A 72 6.82 -2.65 -9.81
CA TYR A 72 7.86 -3.67 -9.89
C TYR A 72 8.83 -3.54 -11.08
N PRO A 73 8.38 -3.34 -12.34
CA PRO A 73 9.29 -3.12 -13.47
C PRO A 73 10.10 -1.83 -13.36
N VAL A 74 9.58 -0.77 -12.73
CA VAL A 74 10.32 0.47 -12.47
C VAL A 74 11.48 0.19 -11.52
N MET A 75 11.21 -0.53 -10.43
CA MET A 75 12.21 -0.91 -9.44
C MET A 75 13.28 -1.86 -10.01
N THR A 76 12.87 -2.81 -10.85
CA THR A 76 13.81 -3.80 -11.42
C THR A 76 14.66 -3.21 -12.54
N LYS A 77 14.14 -2.29 -13.35
CA LYS A 77 14.93 -1.57 -14.35
C LYS A 77 15.91 -0.59 -13.73
N GLY A 78 15.54 0.02 -12.59
CA GLY A 78 16.40 0.94 -11.84
C GLY A 78 16.77 2.23 -12.61
N THR A 79 16.03 2.59 -13.65
CA THR A 79 16.25 3.81 -14.45
C THR A 79 15.89 5.06 -13.66
N VAL A 80 14.84 5.01 -12.88
CA VAL A 80 14.48 6.02 -11.89
C VAL A 80 14.96 5.52 -10.52
N LYS A 81 15.67 6.41 -9.79
CA LYS A 81 16.16 6.09 -8.45
C LYS A 81 15.29 6.78 -7.43
N TYR A 82 14.54 6.00 -6.70
CA TYR A 82 13.78 6.46 -5.55
C TYR A 82 14.59 6.25 -4.27
N ASP A 83 14.31 7.06 -3.26
CA ASP A 83 15.00 6.99 -1.97
C ASP A 83 14.19 6.17 -0.96
N VAL A 84 12.86 6.22 -1.06
CA VAL A 84 11.95 5.43 -0.23
C VAL A 84 10.75 4.98 -1.06
N ILE A 85 10.27 3.79 -0.79
CA ILE A 85 9.05 3.23 -1.39
C ILE A 85 8.08 2.82 -0.29
N CYS A 86 6.76 2.87 -0.58
CA CYS A 86 5.74 2.19 0.20
C CYS A 86 5.11 1.12 -0.68
N ALA A 87 5.19 -0.14 -0.26
CA ALA A 87 4.72 -1.27 -1.06
C ALA A 87 4.13 -2.37 -0.18
N SER A 88 3.26 -3.18 -0.78
CA SER A 88 2.61 -4.28 -0.07
C SER A 88 3.58 -5.41 0.28
N ASP A 89 3.24 -6.13 1.29
CA ASP A 89 4.00 -7.21 1.93
C ASP A 89 4.56 -8.24 0.93
N TYR A 90 3.73 -8.79 0.03
CA TYR A 90 4.20 -9.74 -0.99
C TYR A 90 5.19 -9.11 -1.97
N MET A 91 5.04 -7.81 -2.24
CA MET A 91 5.96 -7.08 -3.12
C MET A 91 7.29 -6.79 -2.42
N ILE A 92 7.28 -6.43 -1.14
CA ILE A 92 8.49 -6.36 -0.31
C ILE A 92 9.24 -7.70 -0.36
N GLN A 93 8.52 -8.83 -0.17
CA GLN A 93 9.12 -10.17 -0.28
C GLN A 93 9.76 -10.40 -1.66
N LYS A 94 9.09 -9.99 -2.74
CA LYS A 94 9.56 -10.13 -4.12
C LYS A 94 10.81 -9.28 -4.39
N LEU A 95 10.83 -8.04 -3.91
CA LEU A 95 11.97 -7.14 -4.01
C LEU A 95 13.18 -7.65 -3.19
N LEU A 96 12.95 -8.20 -2.00
CA LEU A 96 13.99 -8.83 -1.18
C LEU A 96 14.64 -10.02 -1.88
N LYS A 97 13.86 -10.92 -2.48
CA LYS A 97 14.39 -12.05 -3.28
C LYS A 97 15.28 -11.58 -4.43
N LYS A 98 15.04 -10.39 -4.96
CA LYS A 98 15.85 -9.75 -6.02
C LYS A 98 16.99 -8.88 -5.49
N LYS A 99 17.15 -8.77 -4.17
CA LYS A 99 18.17 -7.91 -3.51
C LYS A 99 18.05 -6.44 -3.91
N LEU A 100 16.83 -5.95 -4.09
CA LEU A 100 16.53 -4.58 -4.52
C LEU A 100 16.28 -3.62 -3.36
N LEU A 101 16.35 -4.10 -2.10
CA LEU A 101 16.17 -3.28 -0.91
C LEU A 101 17.47 -3.16 -0.11
N ALA A 102 17.65 -2.01 0.54
CA ALA A 102 18.74 -1.75 1.49
C ALA A 102 18.28 -2.05 2.92
N LYS A 103 19.21 -2.53 3.76
CA LYS A 103 18.93 -2.69 5.20
C LYS A 103 18.67 -1.33 5.85
N LEU A 104 17.72 -1.31 6.75
CA LEU A 104 17.41 -0.17 7.61
C LEU A 104 18.48 -0.05 8.72
N ASP A 105 18.80 1.19 9.09
CA ASP A 105 19.63 1.49 10.25
C ASP A 105 18.73 1.89 11.44
N TYR A 106 18.38 0.94 12.27
CA TYR A 106 17.48 1.15 13.41
C TYR A 106 17.99 2.18 14.43
N ALA A 107 19.31 2.42 14.48
CA ALA A 107 19.86 3.51 15.30
C ALA A 107 19.41 4.90 14.84
N LYS A 108 18.91 5.02 13.59
CA LYS A 108 18.35 6.25 13.00
C LYS A 108 16.84 6.27 12.94
N LEU A 109 16.20 5.27 13.49
CA LEU A 109 14.75 5.08 13.50
C LEU A 109 14.22 4.95 14.95
N PRO A 110 14.51 5.90 15.86
CA PRO A 110 14.11 5.77 17.27
C PRO A 110 12.61 5.60 17.45
N ASN A 111 11.80 6.14 16.52
CA ASN A 111 10.34 6.03 16.57
C ASN A 111 9.79 4.64 16.14
N TYR A 112 10.67 3.68 15.72
CA TYR A 112 10.21 2.31 15.44
C TYR A 112 9.59 1.63 16.68
N GLU A 113 9.98 2.04 17.88
CA GLU A 113 9.40 1.55 19.14
C GLU A 113 7.91 1.90 19.30
N ASN A 114 7.41 2.87 18.53
CA ASN A 114 5.99 3.20 18.49
C ASN A 114 5.18 2.18 17.69
N ILE A 115 5.81 1.36 16.83
CA ILE A 115 5.10 0.33 16.07
C ILE A 115 4.67 -0.80 16.99
N ASP A 116 3.42 -1.22 16.85
CA ASP A 116 2.88 -2.34 17.61
C ASP A 116 3.52 -3.66 17.19
N GLN A 117 3.89 -4.49 18.15
CA GLN A 117 4.64 -5.73 17.95
C GLN A 117 3.85 -6.78 17.12
N ARG A 118 2.51 -6.74 17.10
CA ARG A 118 1.71 -7.63 16.25
C ARG A 118 2.05 -7.43 14.79
N TYR A 119 2.17 -6.17 14.35
CA TYR A 119 2.48 -5.83 12.97
C TYR A 119 3.95 -6.06 12.62
N MET A 120 4.88 -5.88 13.57
CA MET A 120 6.26 -6.29 13.39
C MET A 120 6.38 -7.82 13.24
N LYS A 121 5.59 -8.59 14.01
CA LYS A 121 5.50 -10.05 13.86
C LYS A 121 4.89 -10.44 12.51
N LEU A 122 3.87 -9.73 12.04
CA LEU A 122 3.27 -9.94 10.72
C LEU A 122 4.29 -9.64 9.62
N ALA A 123 4.98 -8.50 9.68
CA ALA A 123 6.03 -8.11 8.73
C ALA A 123 7.16 -9.15 8.63
N SER A 124 7.49 -9.83 9.73
CA SER A 124 8.53 -10.86 9.75
C SER A 124 8.22 -12.09 8.88
N LYS A 125 6.97 -12.28 8.44
CA LYS A 125 6.61 -13.32 7.46
C LYS A 125 7.20 -13.00 6.07
N PHE A 126 7.45 -11.74 5.77
CA PHE A 126 7.92 -11.23 4.47
C PHE A 126 9.38 -10.79 4.51
N ASP A 127 9.78 -10.15 5.61
CA ASP A 127 11.13 -9.70 5.92
C ASP A 127 11.57 -10.34 7.24
N LYS A 128 12.26 -11.48 7.17
CA LYS A 128 12.49 -12.44 8.27
C LYS A 128 12.92 -11.83 9.60
N ASN A 129 13.67 -10.75 9.61
CA ASN A 129 14.16 -10.12 10.83
C ASN A 129 13.71 -8.64 10.90
N ASN A 130 12.78 -8.24 10.06
CA ASN A 130 12.39 -6.85 9.87
C ASN A 130 13.59 -5.93 9.57
N GLU A 131 14.55 -6.41 8.77
CA GLU A 131 15.79 -5.68 8.50
C GLU A 131 15.65 -4.64 7.38
N TYR A 132 14.60 -4.72 6.53
CA TYR A 132 14.51 -3.98 5.28
C TYR A 132 13.25 -3.12 5.17
N ALA A 133 12.21 -3.44 5.94
CA ALA A 133 10.91 -2.76 5.82
C ALA A 133 10.26 -2.50 7.18
N ILE A 134 9.46 -1.43 7.26
CA ILE A 134 8.71 -1.01 8.46
C ILE A 134 7.23 -0.93 8.10
N PRO A 135 6.33 -1.51 8.93
CA PRO A 135 4.89 -1.39 8.77
C PRO A 135 4.41 0.06 8.65
N HIS A 136 3.52 0.32 7.68
CA HIS A 136 2.90 1.61 7.44
C HIS A 136 1.39 1.58 7.63
N THR A 137 0.69 0.72 6.88
CA THR A 137 -0.76 0.53 6.98
C THR A 137 -1.11 -0.94 6.99
N TRP A 138 -2.22 -1.26 7.63
CA TRP A 138 -2.79 -2.61 7.66
C TRP A 138 -4.28 -2.55 7.35
N GLY A 139 -4.78 -3.59 6.72
CA GLY A 139 -6.19 -3.75 6.50
C GLY A 139 -6.60 -5.19 6.22
N VAL A 140 -7.91 -5.41 6.24
CA VAL A 140 -8.54 -6.70 5.94
C VAL A 140 -9.69 -6.50 4.98
N LEU A 141 -9.78 -7.35 3.97
CA LEU A 141 -10.85 -7.33 2.98
C LEU A 141 -12.14 -7.87 3.62
N GLY A 142 -13.27 -7.22 3.35
CA GLY A 142 -14.55 -7.64 3.91
C GLY A 142 -15.74 -7.19 3.07
N ILE A 143 -16.91 -7.33 3.65
CA ILE A 143 -18.18 -7.04 2.99
C ILE A 143 -18.81 -5.83 3.67
N MET A 144 -18.91 -4.73 2.95
CA MET A 144 -19.73 -3.57 3.31
C MET A 144 -21.13 -3.75 2.74
N TYR A 145 -22.16 -3.47 3.54
CA TYR A 145 -23.55 -3.68 3.13
C TYR A 145 -24.51 -2.65 3.71
N ASN A 146 -25.65 -2.45 3.04
CA ASN A 146 -26.69 -1.50 3.43
C ASN A 146 -27.67 -2.14 4.41
N THR A 147 -27.70 -1.68 5.65
CA THR A 147 -28.53 -2.21 6.75
C THR A 147 -30.04 -1.95 6.57
N LYS A 148 -30.45 -1.06 5.66
CA LYS A 148 -31.86 -0.90 5.27
C LYS A 148 -32.35 -2.04 4.36
N LYS A 149 -31.46 -2.75 3.72
CA LYS A 149 -31.75 -3.81 2.75
C LYS A 149 -31.39 -5.19 3.27
N ILE A 150 -30.39 -5.27 4.11
CA ILE A 150 -29.77 -6.50 4.59
C ILE A 150 -29.69 -6.41 6.11
N ALA A 151 -30.38 -7.30 6.79
CA ALA A 151 -30.42 -7.32 8.25
C ALA A 151 -29.01 -7.60 8.83
N LYS A 152 -28.73 -7.01 9.98
CA LYS A 152 -27.46 -7.25 10.70
C LYS A 152 -27.30 -8.75 11.01
N GLY A 153 -26.14 -9.30 10.64
CA GLY A 153 -25.80 -10.73 10.81
C GLY A 153 -26.34 -11.63 9.71
N GLU A 154 -27.11 -11.12 8.73
CA GLU A 154 -27.58 -11.86 7.57
C GLU A 154 -26.45 -12.20 6.58
N ILE A 155 -25.45 -11.33 6.49
CA ILE A 155 -24.19 -11.59 5.77
C ILE A 155 -23.08 -11.79 6.80
N ASN A 156 -22.46 -12.97 6.80
CA ASN A 156 -21.31 -13.28 7.64
C ASN A 156 -20.35 -14.30 7.01
N SER A 157 -20.57 -14.66 5.75
CA SER A 157 -19.82 -15.67 4.99
C SER A 157 -19.58 -15.18 3.56
N TRP A 158 -18.44 -15.52 2.98
CA TRP A 158 -18.21 -15.34 1.55
C TRP A 158 -19.23 -16.10 0.69
N ASN A 159 -19.77 -17.21 1.18
CA ASN A 159 -20.81 -17.98 0.47
C ASN A 159 -22.14 -17.22 0.40
N ASP A 160 -22.40 -16.25 1.28
CA ASP A 160 -23.62 -15.43 1.24
C ASP A 160 -23.70 -14.59 -0.03
N LEU A 161 -22.54 -14.25 -0.65
CA LEU A 161 -22.45 -13.56 -1.93
C LEU A 161 -22.95 -14.40 -3.14
N LEU A 162 -23.35 -15.67 -2.92
CA LEU A 162 -24.01 -16.52 -3.92
C LEU A 162 -25.53 -16.46 -3.86
N ASN A 163 -26.10 -15.69 -2.91
CA ASN A 163 -27.54 -15.62 -2.75
C ASN A 163 -28.18 -14.80 -3.87
N LYS A 164 -29.10 -15.40 -4.60
CA LYS A 164 -29.82 -14.78 -5.74
C LYS A 164 -30.60 -13.51 -5.40
N LYS A 165 -30.93 -13.28 -4.12
CA LYS A 165 -31.57 -12.04 -3.70
C LYS A 165 -30.68 -10.78 -3.89
N TYR A 166 -29.38 -10.98 -4.06
CA TYR A 166 -28.41 -9.91 -4.33
C TYR A 166 -28.08 -9.74 -5.82
N ASP A 167 -29.01 -10.19 -6.69
CA ASP A 167 -28.83 -10.09 -8.15
C ASP A 167 -28.54 -8.64 -8.57
N GLN A 168 -27.40 -8.43 -9.24
CA GLN A 168 -26.89 -7.13 -9.67
C GLN A 168 -26.73 -6.09 -8.51
N GLN A 169 -26.52 -6.57 -7.27
CA GLN A 169 -26.33 -5.70 -6.10
C GLN A 169 -24.94 -5.80 -5.47
N ILE A 170 -24.01 -6.50 -6.09
CA ILE A 170 -22.68 -6.76 -5.54
C ILE A 170 -21.63 -6.03 -6.38
N VAL A 171 -20.74 -5.26 -5.72
CA VAL A 171 -19.49 -4.80 -6.31
C VAL A 171 -18.35 -5.65 -5.79
N MET A 172 -17.56 -6.21 -6.71
CA MET A 172 -16.38 -7.01 -6.41
C MET A 172 -15.09 -6.25 -6.78
N PRO A 173 -13.93 -6.54 -6.16
CA PRO A 173 -12.66 -5.98 -6.58
C PRO A 173 -12.33 -6.34 -8.03
N ASP A 174 -11.67 -5.45 -8.77
CA ASP A 174 -11.09 -5.79 -10.08
C ASP A 174 -9.63 -6.21 -9.93
N SER A 175 -9.43 -7.27 -9.19
CA SER A 175 -8.12 -7.85 -8.89
C SER A 175 -8.18 -9.37 -8.97
N VAL A 176 -7.19 -9.95 -9.63
CA VAL A 176 -7.09 -11.43 -9.78
C VAL A 176 -6.94 -12.08 -8.41
N ARG A 177 -5.98 -11.60 -7.62
CA ARG A 177 -5.63 -12.25 -6.36
C ARG A 177 -6.71 -12.10 -5.32
N ASP A 178 -7.35 -10.93 -5.21
CA ASP A 178 -8.42 -10.67 -4.23
C ASP A 178 -9.66 -11.54 -4.52
N ASN A 179 -10.09 -11.62 -5.79
CA ASN A 179 -11.21 -12.49 -6.14
C ASN A 179 -10.92 -13.96 -5.87
N PHE A 180 -9.71 -14.44 -6.18
CA PHE A 180 -9.33 -15.81 -5.81
C PHE A 180 -9.18 -15.98 -4.31
N ALA A 181 -8.72 -14.99 -3.55
CA ALA A 181 -8.66 -15.04 -2.09
C ALA A 181 -10.06 -15.25 -1.50
N ILE A 182 -11.04 -14.46 -1.94
CA ILE A 182 -12.44 -14.58 -1.55
C ILE A 182 -12.98 -16.00 -1.84
N ALA A 183 -12.82 -16.46 -3.08
CA ALA A 183 -13.34 -17.76 -3.51
C ALA A 183 -12.65 -18.95 -2.81
N LEU A 184 -11.33 -18.84 -2.57
CA LEU A 184 -10.58 -19.87 -1.85
C LEU A 184 -10.98 -19.91 -0.38
N LYS A 185 -11.13 -18.77 0.30
CA LYS A 185 -11.64 -18.71 1.68
C LYS A 185 -13.05 -19.27 1.78
N ALA A 186 -13.96 -18.93 0.85
CA ALA A 186 -15.29 -19.49 0.78
C ALA A 186 -15.30 -21.03 0.69
N LYS A 187 -14.23 -21.62 0.15
CA LYS A 187 -14.06 -23.08 0.02
C LYS A 187 -13.17 -23.70 1.11
N GLY A 188 -12.69 -22.92 2.08
CA GLY A 188 -11.82 -23.38 3.16
C GLY A 188 -10.38 -23.68 2.72
N TYR A 189 -9.91 -23.05 1.63
CA TYR A 189 -8.54 -23.19 1.13
C TYR A 189 -7.69 -21.99 1.49
N SER A 190 -6.36 -22.16 1.48
CA SER A 190 -5.42 -21.06 1.59
C SER A 190 -5.48 -20.15 0.35
N ILE A 191 -5.45 -18.82 0.56
CA ILE A 191 -5.37 -17.83 -0.52
C ILE A 191 -4.07 -17.93 -1.33
N ASN A 192 -3.09 -18.64 -0.80
CA ASN A 192 -1.77 -18.86 -1.39
C ASN A 192 -1.62 -20.28 -1.97
N THR A 193 -2.74 -20.95 -2.27
CA THR A 193 -2.68 -22.31 -2.80
C THR A 193 -1.87 -22.41 -4.08
N ARG A 194 -1.11 -23.51 -4.22
CA ARG A 194 -0.37 -23.89 -5.43
C ARG A 194 -1.02 -25.08 -6.14
N LYS A 195 -2.21 -25.49 -5.67
CA LYS A 195 -2.94 -26.66 -6.22
C LYS A 195 -3.96 -26.22 -7.26
N GLU A 196 -3.78 -26.68 -8.48
CA GLU A 196 -4.68 -26.38 -9.59
C GLU A 196 -6.12 -26.82 -9.32
N THR A 197 -6.30 -27.93 -8.59
CA THR A 197 -7.63 -28.43 -8.21
C THR A 197 -8.41 -27.49 -7.29
N GLU A 198 -7.72 -26.77 -6.39
CA GLU A 198 -8.33 -25.79 -5.52
C GLU A 198 -8.70 -24.52 -6.30
N LEU A 199 -7.83 -24.08 -7.25
CA LEU A 199 -8.15 -22.97 -8.15
C LEU A 199 -9.33 -23.26 -9.08
N LYS A 200 -9.50 -24.51 -9.55
CA LYS A 200 -10.70 -24.90 -10.32
C LYS A 200 -11.97 -24.68 -9.52
N LYS A 201 -12.01 -25.15 -8.26
CA LYS A 201 -13.16 -24.97 -7.37
C LYS A 201 -13.42 -23.49 -7.03
N ALA A 202 -12.36 -22.70 -6.86
CA ALA A 202 -12.49 -21.27 -6.69
C ALA A 202 -13.04 -20.58 -7.95
N THR A 203 -12.61 -21.01 -9.14
CA THR A 203 -13.15 -20.51 -10.41
C THR A 203 -14.64 -20.83 -10.56
N GLU A 204 -15.08 -22.04 -10.18
CA GLU A 204 -16.49 -22.43 -10.17
C GLU A 204 -17.31 -21.54 -9.22
N PHE A 205 -16.78 -21.19 -8.06
CA PHE A 205 -17.40 -20.24 -7.14
C PHE A 205 -17.61 -18.88 -7.81
N LEU A 206 -16.56 -18.32 -8.42
CA LEU A 206 -16.63 -17.03 -9.11
C LEU A 206 -17.60 -17.05 -10.30
N GLN A 207 -17.63 -18.15 -11.07
CA GLN A 207 -18.58 -18.32 -12.19
C GLN A 207 -20.04 -18.33 -11.69
N ASN A 208 -20.31 -18.99 -10.58
CA ASN A 208 -21.64 -19.02 -9.96
C ASN A 208 -22.07 -17.66 -9.41
N GLN A 209 -21.11 -16.83 -8.98
CA GLN A 209 -21.36 -15.48 -8.46
C GLN A 209 -21.54 -14.45 -9.57
N ARG A 210 -20.90 -14.64 -10.74
CA ARG A 210 -20.71 -13.60 -11.75
C ARG A 210 -21.99 -12.86 -12.16
N HIS A 211 -23.10 -13.56 -12.32
CA HIS A 211 -24.38 -12.95 -12.73
C HIS A 211 -24.98 -12.06 -11.64
N LEU A 212 -24.59 -12.23 -10.37
CA LEU A 212 -25.02 -11.41 -9.23
C LEU A 212 -24.22 -10.12 -9.10
N VAL A 213 -23.05 -10.05 -9.75
CA VAL A 213 -22.13 -8.92 -9.66
C VAL A 213 -22.56 -7.81 -10.62
N TYR A 214 -22.86 -6.65 -10.05
CA TYR A 214 -23.15 -5.43 -10.79
C TYR A 214 -21.89 -4.90 -11.50
N LYS A 215 -20.75 -4.87 -10.80
CA LYS A 215 -19.50 -4.32 -11.33
C LYS A 215 -18.27 -4.91 -10.64
N TYR A 216 -17.17 -5.02 -11.37
CA TYR A 216 -15.84 -5.20 -10.85
C TYR A 216 -15.12 -3.86 -10.85
N SER A 217 -14.73 -3.35 -9.68
CA SER A 217 -14.04 -2.05 -9.54
C SER A 217 -13.37 -1.95 -8.18
N ASN A 218 -12.18 -1.37 -8.13
CA ASN A 218 -11.52 -1.01 -6.88
C ASN A 218 -11.98 0.38 -6.42
N ASP A 219 -11.84 1.39 -7.27
CA ASP A 219 -12.07 2.80 -6.91
C ASP A 219 -13.55 3.15 -6.69
N ALA A 220 -14.46 2.61 -7.51
CA ALA A 220 -15.87 2.95 -7.43
C ALA A 220 -16.69 2.11 -6.43
N ALA A 221 -16.11 1.06 -5.83
CA ALA A 221 -16.86 0.13 -4.98
C ALA A 221 -17.50 0.84 -3.78
N ARG A 222 -16.72 1.64 -3.06
CA ARG A 222 -17.17 2.43 -1.93
C ARG A 222 -18.29 3.41 -2.32
N ASP A 223 -18.06 4.20 -3.35
CA ASP A 223 -18.96 5.29 -3.75
C ASP A 223 -20.30 4.76 -4.27
N LEU A 224 -20.32 3.61 -4.94
CA LEU A 224 -21.54 2.93 -5.38
C LEU A 224 -22.40 2.47 -4.19
N ALA A 225 -21.78 1.99 -3.12
CA ALA A 225 -22.48 1.61 -1.89
C ALA A 225 -22.96 2.84 -1.10
N ILE A 226 -22.14 3.89 -0.98
CA ILE A 226 -22.52 5.16 -0.35
C ILE A 226 -23.75 5.75 -1.04
N GLY A 227 -23.73 5.82 -2.37
CA GLY A 227 -24.81 6.35 -3.20
C GLY A 227 -26.04 5.45 -3.30
N GLY A 228 -26.02 4.24 -2.75
CA GLY A 228 -27.12 3.28 -2.79
C GLY A 228 -27.37 2.67 -4.17
N SER A 229 -26.41 2.74 -5.08
CA SER A 229 -26.49 2.09 -6.39
C SER A 229 -26.35 0.57 -6.28
N THR A 230 -25.70 0.09 -5.22
CA THR A 230 -25.56 -1.32 -4.86
C THR A 230 -25.73 -1.50 -3.36
N ASP A 231 -26.24 -2.66 -2.95
CA ASP A 231 -26.46 -2.96 -1.53
C ASP A 231 -25.26 -3.60 -0.86
N ILE A 232 -24.29 -4.10 -1.66
CA ILE A 232 -23.10 -4.82 -1.20
C ILE A 232 -21.87 -4.33 -1.97
N ALA A 233 -20.79 -4.06 -1.25
CA ALA A 233 -19.47 -3.83 -1.83
C ALA A 233 -18.40 -4.62 -1.07
N VAL A 234 -17.53 -5.32 -1.78
CA VAL A 234 -16.35 -5.93 -1.19
C VAL A 234 -15.25 -4.89 -1.20
N VAL A 235 -14.83 -4.46 -0.02
CA VAL A 235 -13.87 -3.37 0.21
C VAL A 235 -12.94 -3.68 1.38
N TRP A 236 -11.88 -2.93 1.50
CA TRP A 236 -11.00 -2.96 2.65
C TRP A 236 -11.65 -2.27 3.87
N ASN A 237 -11.35 -2.73 5.08
CA ASN A 237 -11.95 -2.21 6.30
C ASN A 237 -11.71 -0.71 6.56
N GLY A 238 -10.64 -0.14 6.01
CA GLY A 238 -10.36 1.30 6.11
C GLY A 238 -11.43 2.17 5.43
N GLU A 239 -12.16 1.63 4.44
CA GLU A 239 -13.19 2.38 3.72
C GLU A 239 -14.47 2.64 4.54
N ILE A 240 -14.72 1.83 5.59
CA ILE A 240 -16.02 1.86 6.27
C ILE A 240 -16.27 3.12 7.08
N LEU A 241 -15.24 3.69 7.74
CA LEU A 241 -15.45 4.85 8.59
C LEU A 241 -15.90 6.06 7.76
N TYR A 242 -15.18 6.36 6.69
CA TYR A 242 -15.58 7.40 5.74
C TYR A 242 -16.96 7.11 5.15
N SER A 243 -17.22 5.86 4.75
CA SER A 243 -18.52 5.49 4.16
C SER A 243 -19.68 5.71 5.12
N ARG A 244 -19.49 5.48 6.41
CA ARG A 244 -20.53 5.69 7.44
C ARG A 244 -20.77 7.16 7.77
N GLU A 245 -19.77 8.03 7.63
CA GLU A 245 -19.95 9.48 7.72
C GLU A 245 -20.89 9.96 6.62
N GLU A 246 -20.76 9.46 5.40
CA GLU A 246 -21.61 9.81 4.26
C GLU A 246 -22.96 9.07 4.24
N ASN A 247 -23.00 7.83 4.69
CA ASN A 247 -24.19 6.98 4.75
C ASN A 247 -24.18 6.09 6.00
N SER A 248 -24.82 6.55 7.08
CA SER A 248 -24.87 5.84 8.37
C SER A 248 -25.58 4.49 8.34
N ASN A 249 -26.22 4.12 7.22
CA ASN A 249 -26.87 2.82 7.05
C ASN A 249 -25.91 1.74 6.52
N LEU A 250 -24.63 2.08 6.31
CA LEU A 250 -23.63 1.10 5.93
C LEU A 250 -23.06 0.40 7.18
N ASP A 251 -22.86 -0.90 7.08
CA ASP A 251 -22.14 -1.72 8.07
C ASP A 251 -21.12 -2.60 7.35
N PHE A 252 -20.20 -3.19 8.10
CA PHE A 252 -19.09 -3.97 7.53
C PHE A 252 -18.87 -5.24 8.34
N VAL A 253 -18.53 -6.31 7.64
CA VAL A 253 -18.19 -7.60 8.27
C VAL A 253 -17.00 -8.26 7.57
N VAL A 254 -16.09 -8.79 8.36
CA VAL A 254 -15.10 -9.76 7.88
C VAL A 254 -15.75 -11.14 7.98
N PRO A 255 -15.86 -11.90 6.89
CA PRO A 255 -16.51 -13.22 6.89
C PRO A 255 -15.84 -14.22 7.83
N LYS A 256 -16.64 -15.10 8.40
CA LYS A 256 -16.23 -16.10 9.43
C LYS A 256 -15.16 -17.09 8.97
N GLU A 257 -15.01 -17.27 7.66
CA GLU A 257 -13.95 -18.09 7.06
C GLU A 257 -12.56 -17.43 7.15
N GLY A 258 -12.50 -16.16 7.57
CA GLY A 258 -11.35 -15.32 7.41
C GLY A 258 -11.30 -14.69 6.02
N SER A 259 -10.30 -13.91 5.77
CA SER A 259 -10.17 -13.11 4.56
C SER A 259 -8.70 -12.92 4.16
N GLU A 260 -8.49 -12.09 3.18
CA GLU A 260 -7.20 -11.49 2.87
C GLU A 260 -6.93 -10.35 3.84
N GLU A 261 -5.72 -10.32 4.41
CA GLU A 261 -5.16 -9.16 5.10
C GLU A 261 -3.94 -8.65 4.34
N PHE A 262 -3.68 -7.34 4.39
CA PHE A 262 -2.46 -6.76 3.84
C PHE A 262 -1.66 -6.01 4.92
N LEU A 263 -0.37 -5.88 4.67
CA LEU A 263 0.52 -5.00 5.42
C LEU A 263 1.42 -4.25 4.45
N ASP A 264 1.14 -2.97 4.26
CA ASP A 264 2.02 -2.15 3.44
C ASP A 264 3.14 -1.56 4.29
N MET A 265 4.32 -1.47 3.70
CA MET A 265 5.54 -1.19 4.43
C MET A 265 6.41 -0.16 3.70
N TRP A 266 7.03 0.73 4.48
CA TRP A 266 8.11 1.58 4.02
C TRP A 266 9.40 0.78 3.87
N ALA A 267 10.09 0.95 2.75
CA ALA A 267 11.39 0.34 2.49
C ALA A 267 12.30 1.28 1.70
N ILE A 268 13.60 1.03 1.76
CA ILE A 268 14.63 1.82 1.07
C ILE A 268 15.18 0.98 -0.09
N PRO A 269 15.10 1.46 -1.35
CA PRO A 269 15.73 0.80 -2.49
C PRO A 269 17.26 0.66 -2.32
N ALA A 270 17.82 -0.44 -2.79
CA ALA A 270 19.26 -0.68 -2.71
C ALA A 270 20.11 0.36 -3.48
N ASN A 271 19.52 1.01 -4.51
CA ASN A 271 20.13 2.04 -5.31
C ASN A 271 19.74 3.47 -4.89
N ALA A 272 19.13 3.65 -3.71
CA ALA A 272 18.76 4.95 -3.18
C ALA A 272 19.95 5.90 -3.09
N GLU A 273 19.78 7.14 -3.53
CA GLU A 273 20.84 8.15 -3.52
C GLU A 273 20.92 8.92 -2.21
N HIS A 274 19.77 9.00 -1.50
CA HIS A 274 19.63 9.79 -0.28
C HIS A 274 19.12 8.94 0.90
N LYS A 275 19.76 7.78 1.15
CA LYS A 275 19.36 6.84 2.21
C LYS A 275 19.12 7.51 3.57
N LYS A 276 19.96 8.48 3.96
CA LYS A 276 19.80 9.21 5.24
C LYS A 276 18.51 10.05 5.27
N ASN A 277 18.06 10.58 4.13
CA ASN A 277 16.81 11.32 4.04
C ASN A 277 15.62 10.35 4.09
N ALA A 278 15.74 9.18 3.46
CA ALA A 278 14.75 8.11 3.53
C ALA A 278 14.57 7.61 4.97
N GLU A 279 15.65 7.39 5.71
CA GLU A 279 15.59 7.02 7.13
C GLU A 279 14.88 8.10 7.97
N LYS A 280 15.15 9.39 7.72
CA LYS A 280 14.43 10.49 8.39
C LYS A 280 12.95 10.50 8.07
N TRP A 281 12.56 10.23 6.82
CA TRP A 281 11.16 10.14 6.42
C TRP A 281 10.45 8.98 7.12
N ILE A 282 11.04 7.80 7.11
CA ILE A 282 10.49 6.62 7.76
C ILE A 282 10.32 6.88 9.27
N ASP A 283 11.33 7.46 9.91
CA ASP A 283 11.25 7.83 11.34
C ASP A 283 10.17 8.88 11.60
N PHE A 284 10.05 9.88 10.75
CA PHE A 284 9.01 10.91 10.82
C PHE A 284 7.60 10.29 10.73
N MET A 285 7.39 9.36 9.80
CA MET A 285 6.08 8.70 9.62
C MET A 285 5.68 7.83 10.83
N MET A 286 6.65 7.31 11.59
CA MET A 286 6.41 6.51 12.79
C MET A 286 6.17 7.34 14.08
N ARG A 287 6.32 8.65 14.05
CA ARG A 287 6.06 9.51 15.22
C ARG A 287 4.58 9.45 15.59
N LYS A 288 4.28 9.44 16.89
CA LYS A 288 2.90 9.39 17.41
C LYS A 288 1.99 10.45 16.76
N LYS A 289 2.44 11.72 16.73
CA LYS A 289 1.67 12.83 16.14
C LYS A 289 1.43 12.64 14.65
N THR A 290 2.47 12.24 13.91
CA THR A 290 2.40 12.01 12.46
C THR A 290 1.44 10.85 12.14
N ALA A 291 1.59 9.72 12.87
CA ALA A 291 0.74 8.56 12.72
C ALA A 291 -0.75 8.86 13.00
N LEU A 292 -1.05 9.60 14.08
CA LEU A 292 -2.42 10.02 14.41
C LEU A 292 -3.01 10.94 13.34
N LYS A 293 -2.21 11.89 12.80
CA LYS A 293 -2.67 12.76 11.71
C LYS A 293 -2.94 11.95 10.45
N ASN A 294 -2.04 11.04 10.12
CA ASN A 294 -2.19 10.17 8.95
C ASN A 294 -3.40 9.24 9.09
N TYR A 295 -3.65 8.66 10.27
CA TYR A 295 -4.83 7.86 10.54
C TYR A 295 -6.14 8.63 10.29
N LYS A 296 -6.22 9.86 10.76
CA LYS A 296 -7.41 10.72 10.57
C LYS A 296 -7.67 11.04 9.09
N TYR A 297 -6.64 11.05 8.27
CA TYR A 297 -6.76 11.27 6.83
C TYR A 297 -7.14 9.99 6.09
N LEU A 298 -6.46 8.87 6.40
CA LEU A 298 -6.61 7.61 5.68
C LEU A 298 -7.78 6.76 6.16
N THR A 299 -8.13 6.84 7.46
CA THR A 299 -9.05 5.93 8.15
C THR A 299 -8.63 4.45 8.18
N TYR A 300 -7.48 4.12 7.60
CA TYR A 300 -6.87 2.79 7.69
C TYR A 300 -6.05 2.61 8.96
N THR A 301 -5.94 1.37 9.44
CA THR A 301 -5.11 1.07 10.60
C THR A 301 -3.65 1.42 10.33
N ILE A 302 -3.14 2.40 11.06
CA ILE A 302 -1.70 2.67 11.13
C ILE A 302 -1.13 1.84 12.28
N PRO A 303 -0.15 0.96 12.05
CA PRO A 303 0.45 0.07 13.06
C PRO A 303 1.24 0.80 14.16
N ASN A 304 0.69 1.87 14.72
CA ASN A 304 1.32 2.72 15.74
C ASN A 304 0.51 2.66 17.04
N LYS A 305 1.17 2.41 18.14
CA LYS A 305 0.54 2.29 19.48
C LYS A 305 -0.37 3.48 19.81
N ALA A 306 0.04 4.70 19.46
CA ALA A 306 -0.78 5.89 19.71
C ALA A 306 -2.09 5.90 18.90
N VAL A 307 -2.09 5.33 17.68
CA VAL A 307 -3.31 5.18 16.87
C VAL A 307 -4.20 4.10 17.47
N ILE A 308 -3.61 2.97 17.88
CA ILE A 308 -4.34 1.88 18.52
C ILE A 308 -5.03 2.40 19.80
N ASP A 309 -4.29 3.15 20.65
CA ASP A 309 -4.82 3.75 21.88
C ASP A 309 -5.94 4.78 21.58
N GLU A 310 -5.87 5.49 20.46
CA GLU A 310 -6.92 6.45 20.06
C GLU A 310 -8.17 5.74 19.57
N VAL A 311 -8.03 4.76 18.68
CA VAL A 311 -9.14 3.97 18.13
C VAL A 311 -9.88 3.21 19.22
N SER A 312 -9.17 2.65 20.20
CA SER A 312 -9.78 1.90 21.32
C SER A 312 -10.64 2.76 22.25
N LYS A 313 -10.62 4.09 22.10
CA LYS A 313 -11.57 4.99 22.80
C LYS A 313 -12.91 5.10 22.08
N ASP A 314 -12.95 4.81 20.80
CA ASP A 314 -14.15 4.83 19.97
C ASP A 314 -14.75 3.41 19.89
N THR A 315 -15.46 3.01 20.94
CA THR A 315 -16.03 1.66 21.08
C THR A 315 -17.07 1.31 20.00
N GLU A 316 -17.63 2.29 19.32
CA GLU A 316 -18.57 2.05 18.22
C GLU A 316 -17.84 1.61 16.93
N ASN A 317 -16.74 2.29 16.62
CA ASN A 317 -16.02 2.13 15.36
C ASN A 317 -14.79 1.20 15.48
N GLU A 318 -14.31 0.92 16.72
CA GLU A 318 -13.15 0.05 16.97
C GLU A 318 -13.25 -1.29 16.23
N LYS A 319 -14.43 -1.92 16.23
CA LYS A 319 -14.69 -3.21 15.57
C LYS A 319 -14.41 -3.23 14.06
N TYR A 320 -14.46 -2.07 13.41
CA TYR A 320 -14.16 -1.95 11.98
C TYR A 320 -12.66 -1.85 11.72
N ILE A 321 -11.95 -1.19 12.63
CA ILE A 321 -10.50 -0.99 12.54
C ILE A 321 -9.75 -2.21 13.09
N PHE A 322 -10.28 -2.80 14.17
CA PHE A 322 -9.77 -4.02 14.80
C PHE A 322 -10.87 -5.09 14.87
N PRO A 323 -11.11 -5.82 13.76
CA PRO A 323 -12.07 -6.93 13.76
C PRO A 323 -11.68 -8.02 14.78
N ASP A 324 -12.65 -8.87 15.14
CA ASP A 324 -12.49 -9.96 16.10
C ASP A 324 -11.24 -10.82 15.81
N GLU A 325 -10.37 -11.01 16.80
CA GLU A 325 -9.13 -11.77 16.67
C GLU A 325 -9.37 -13.23 16.23
N ASN A 326 -10.51 -13.85 16.61
CA ASN A 326 -10.85 -15.18 16.14
C ASN A 326 -11.11 -15.22 14.62
N ILE A 327 -11.54 -14.11 14.04
CA ILE A 327 -11.69 -13.96 12.59
C ILE A 327 -10.33 -13.66 11.96
N ILE A 328 -9.60 -12.67 12.51
CA ILE A 328 -8.29 -12.26 12.00
C ILE A 328 -7.28 -13.42 12.03
N SER A 329 -7.33 -14.29 13.03
CA SER A 329 -6.47 -15.49 13.09
C SER A 329 -6.64 -16.45 11.91
N LYS A 330 -7.76 -16.35 11.17
CA LYS A 330 -8.04 -17.13 9.94
C LYS A 330 -7.69 -16.36 8.67
N CYS A 331 -7.35 -15.07 8.79
CA CYS A 331 -6.92 -14.27 7.64
C CYS A 331 -5.51 -14.65 7.19
N GLU A 332 -5.24 -14.43 5.94
CA GLU A 332 -3.93 -14.69 5.35
C GLU A 332 -3.51 -13.48 4.51
N SER A 333 -2.23 -13.16 4.55
CA SER A 333 -1.66 -12.19 3.61
C SER A 333 -1.27 -12.88 2.30
N LEU A 334 -1.33 -12.15 1.20
CA LEU A 334 -0.81 -12.64 -0.09
C LEU A 334 0.70 -12.89 0.02
N MET A 335 1.17 -13.96 -0.61
CA MET A 335 2.58 -14.30 -0.73
C MET A 335 3.02 -14.20 -2.19
N ASP A 336 4.30 -13.86 -2.40
CA ASP A 336 4.92 -14.04 -3.72
C ASP A 336 5.02 -15.54 -4.05
N LEU A 337 4.16 -16.01 -4.91
CA LEU A 337 4.09 -17.43 -5.32
C LEU A 337 5.11 -17.76 -6.41
N GLY A 338 5.63 -16.73 -7.09
CA GLY A 338 6.50 -16.83 -8.26
C GLY A 338 5.76 -17.03 -9.56
N THR A 339 6.40 -16.68 -10.68
CA THR A 339 5.83 -16.57 -12.03
C THR A 339 4.98 -17.77 -12.44
N LYS A 340 5.43 -18.99 -12.15
CA LYS A 340 4.68 -20.21 -12.49
C LYS A 340 3.25 -20.22 -11.95
N TYR A 341 3.08 -19.78 -10.71
CA TYR A 341 1.78 -19.78 -10.05
C TYR A 341 0.99 -18.51 -10.37
N ASP A 342 1.67 -17.37 -10.53
CA ASP A 342 1.04 -16.15 -11.05
C ASP A 342 0.41 -16.40 -12.42
N ASP A 343 1.11 -17.09 -13.33
CA ASP A 343 0.59 -17.51 -14.63
C ASP A 343 -0.60 -18.45 -14.50
N MET A 344 -0.60 -19.36 -13.51
CA MET A 344 -1.70 -20.26 -13.25
C MET A 344 -2.96 -19.50 -12.79
N TYR A 345 -2.82 -18.55 -11.83
CA TYR A 345 -3.94 -17.70 -11.40
C TYR A 345 -4.48 -16.87 -12.56
N ASN A 346 -3.60 -16.24 -13.35
CA ASN A 346 -3.97 -15.46 -14.53
C ASN A 346 -4.69 -16.30 -15.59
N LYS A 347 -4.26 -17.55 -15.83
CA LYS A 347 -4.94 -18.50 -16.72
C LYS A 347 -6.39 -18.74 -16.30
N TYR A 348 -6.61 -18.99 -15.01
CA TYR A 348 -7.95 -19.24 -14.47
C TYR A 348 -8.80 -17.98 -14.44
N TRP A 349 -8.22 -16.82 -14.20
CA TRP A 349 -8.88 -15.52 -14.29
C TRP A 349 -9.35 -15.21 -15.72
N LYS A 350 -8.48 -15.42 -16.71
CA LYS A 350 -8.87 -15.28 -18.13
C LYS A 350 -10.03 -16.20 -18.49
N LYS A 351 -9.98 -17.47 -18.04
CA LYS A 351 -11.10 -18.43 -18.23
C LYS A 351 -12.39 -17.94 -17.58
N PHE A 352 -12.31 -17.36 -16.39
CA PHE A 352 -13.46 -16.77 -15.71
C PHE A 352 -14.04 -15.57 -16.47
N LYS A 353 -13.19 -14.66 -16.97
CA LYS A 353 -13.65 -13.47 -17.70
C LYS A 353 -14.21 -13.79 -19.09
N SER A 354 -13.78 -14.87 -19.74
CA SER A 354 -14.20 -15.24 -21.11
C SER A 354 -15.51 -16.07 -21.20
N ASN A 355 -15.99 -16.63 -20.12
CA ASN A 355 -17.25 -17.38 -20.04
C ASN A 355 -18.36 -16.49 -19.46
#